data_5c3f25eb858ec6c9db2d5babff927597
#
_entry.id   5c3f25eb858ec6c9db2d5babff927597
#
_cell.length_a   1.000
_cell.length_b   1.000
_cell.length_c   1.000
_cell.angle_alpha   90.00
_cell.angle_beta   90.00
_cell.angle_gamma   90.00
#
_symmetry.space_group_name_H-M   'P 1'
#
loop_
_entity.id
_entity.type
_entity.pdbx_description
1 polymer ?
#
loop_
_entity_poly.entity_id
_entity_poly.type
_entity_poly.pdbx_seq_one_letter_code
_entity_poly.pdbx_strand_id
1 'polypeptide(L)'
;GVTSAIIDLGGNVYVLGHSNRGEDEPWNVGIQDPNKSRGSIIGSIKETNKTVVTSGIYERYLKVGNQTYHHIFDSETGYPYDSDVASVTVITDKSIDGDGLTTVAFDKGVKEGLAYIEEHTENGTDAIFITKEDIVYVTDGIKDTFELSDESGYTMGDRSDLE
;
A
#
# COMPACT_ATOMS: atom_id res chain seq x y z
N GLY A 1 2.46 -28.56 -11.28
CA GLY A 1 2.87 -27.18 -11.20
C GLY A 1 2.92 -26.69 -9.76
N VAL A 2 3.40 -25.48 -9.52
CA VAL A 2 3.37 -24.84 -8.20
C VAL A 2 1.95 -24.34 -7.94
N THR A 3 1.39 -24.69 -6.77
CA THR A 3 0.02 -24.31 -6.38
C THR A 3 -0.02 -23.37 -5.19
N SER A 4 1.13 -23.15 -4.52
CA SER A 4 1.28 -22.29 -3.36
C SER A 4 2.66 -21.64 -3.39
N ALA A 5 2.74 -20.30 -3.40
CA ALA A 5 3.99 -19.56 -3.43
C ALA A 5 3.81 -18.10 -3.01
N ILE A 6 4.90 -17.50 -2.53
CA ILE A 6 5.08 -16.05 -2.45
C ILE A 6 6.19 -15.66 -3.42
N ILE A 7 5.95 -14.62 -4.22
CA ILE A 7 6.92 -14.00 -5.10
C ILE A 7 7.07 -12.54 -4.65
N ASP A 8 8.25 -12.18 -4.14
CA ASP A 8 8.57 -10.82 -3.70
C ASP A 8 9.64 -10.22 -4.62
N LEU A 9 9.27 -9.16 -5.29
CA LEU A 9 10.12 -8.39 -6.22
C LEU A 9 10.40 -6.98 -5.70
N GLY A 10 10.62 -6.85 -4.38
CA GLY A 10 11.04 -5.58 -3.78
C GLY A 10 9.91 -4.56 -3.64
N GLY A 11 8.86 -4.89 -2.92
CA GLY A 11 7.66 -4.05 -2.73
C GLY A 11 6.49 -4.42 -3.63
N ASN A 12 6.71 -5.35 -4.57
CA ASN A 12 5.67 -5.97 -5.39
C ASN A 12 5.61 -7.46 -5.01
N VAL A 13 4.63 -7.82 -4.21
CA VAL A 13 4.45 -9.17 -3.66
C VAL A 13 3.24 -9.82 -4.31
N TYR A 14 3.44 -10.98 -4.93
CA TYR A 14 2.34 -11.83 -5.42
C TYR A 14 2.22 -13.07 -4.54
N VAL A 15 1.02 -13.37 -4.08
CA VAL A 15 0.69 -14.60 -3.35
C VAL A 15 -0.17 -15.51 -4.19
N LEU A 16 0.31 -16.75 -4.40
CA LEU A 16 -0.37 -17.81 -5.15
C LEU A 16 -0.95 -18.82 -4.18
N GLY A 17 -2.22 -19.17 -4.40
CA GLY A 17 -2.91 -20.18 -3.61
C GLY A 17 -2.95 -19.82 -2.12
N HIS A 18 -3.00 -20.86 -1.27
CA HIS A 18 -3.09 -20.71 0.17
C HIS A 18 -1.75 -20.94 0.86
N SER A 19 -1.62 -20.44 2.08
CA SER A 19 -0.43 -20.68 2.90
C SER A 19 -0.35 -22.15 3.31
N ASN A 20 0.85 -22.59 3.70
CA ASN A 20 1.06 -23.95 4.21
C ASN A 20 0.85 -24.07 5.74
N ARG A 21 0.24 -23.06 6.38
CA ARG A 21 0.02 -23.01 7.83
C ARG A 21 -1.27 -23.70 8.27
N GLY A 22 -2.20 -23.91 7.35
CA GLY A 22 -3.49 -24.60 7.59
C GLY A 22 -4.16 -24.99 6.29
N GLU A 23 -5.27 -25.72 6.36
CA GLU A 23 -6.09 -26.07 5.21
C GLU A 23 -6.84 -24.82 4.75
N ASP A 24 -6.66 -24.43 3.50
CA ASP A 24 -7.26 -23.25 2.86
C ASP A 24 -6.98 -21.90 3.59
N GLU A 25 -5.89 -21.83 4.36
CA GLU A 25 -5.54 -20.58 5.05
C GLU A 25 -4.90 -19.58 4.09
N PRO A 26 -5.40 -18.31 4.00
CA PRO A 26 -4.82 -17.29 3.14
C PRO A 26 -3.40 -16.92 3.61
N TRP A 27 -2.65 -16.31 2.72
CA TRP A 27 -1.38 -15.70 3.06
C TRP A 27 -1.59 -14.45 3.91
N ASN A 28 -0.82 -14.31 4.99
CA ASN A 28 -0.79 -13.09 5.79
C ASN A 28 0.36 -12.21 5.28
N VAL A 29 0.03 -11.13 4.59
CA VAL A 29 0.99 -10.21 3.97
C VAL A 29 1.16 -8.98 4.85
N GLY A 30 2.38 -8.74 5.33
CA GLY A 30 2.71 -7.58 6.16
C GLY A 30 2.79 -6.30 5.32
N ILE A 31 2.25 -5.20 5.85
CA ILE A 31 2.32 -3.87 5.27
C ILE A 31 3.48 -3.12 5.91
N GLN A 32 4.46 -2.72 5.08
CA GLN A 32 5.70 -2.08 5.51
C GLN A 32 5.44 -0.74 6.21
N ASP A 33 6.12 -0.51 7.33
CA ASP A 33 6.19 0.77 8.00
C ASP A 33 7.07 1.75 7.19
N PRO A 34 6.51 2.86 6.67
CA PRO A 34 7.26 3.81 5.85
C PRO A 34 8.35 4.58 6.62
N ASN A 35 8.26 4.62 7.95
CA ASN A 35 9.17 5.37 8.81
C ASN A 35 10.26 4.51 9.45
N LYS A 36 10.23 3.18 9.23
CA LYS A 36 11.20 2.25 9.83
C LYS A 36 11.96 1.44 8.78
N SER A 37 12.96 0.73 9.23
CA SER A 37 13.76 -0.16 8.39
C SER A 37 12.92 -1.25 7.74
N ARG A 38 13.36 -1.71 6.56
CA ARG A 38 12.70 -2.79 5.83
C ARG A 38 12.48 -4.02 6.72
N GLY A 39 11.25 -4.57 6.67
CA GLY A 39 10.81 -5.68 7.50
C GLY A 39 10.04 -5.27 8.76
N SER A 40 10.00 -3.98 9.12
CA SER A 40 9.06 -3.46 10.12
C SER A 40 7.69 -3.28 9.48
N ILE A 41 6.63 -3.78 10.10
CA ILE A 41 5.27 -3.71 9.57
C ILE A 41 4.37 -2.91 10.51
N ILE A 42 3.39 -2.21 9.94
CA ILE A 42 2.34 -1.53 10.71
C ILE A 42 1.14 -2.43 10.96
N GLY A 43 0.93 -3.42 10.12
CA GLY A 43 -0.22 -4.31 10.13
C GLY A 43 -0.10 -5.36 9.05
N SER A 44 -1.17 -6.09 8.80
CA SER A 44 -1.19 -7.13 7.78
C SER A 44 -2.55 -7.32 7.14
N ILE A 45 -2.56 -7.92 5.95
CA ILE A 45 -3.77 -8.29 5.23
C ILE A 45 -3.71 -9.76 4.81
N LYS A 46 -4.87 -10.43 4.84
CA LYS A 46 -5.02 -11.84 4.43
C LYS A 46 -5.46 -11.92 2.99
N GLU A 47 -4.61 -12.52 2.14
CA GLU A 47 -4.85 -12.57 0.69
C GLU A 47 -4.57 -13.93 0.08
N THR A 48 -5.26 -14.21 -1.04
CA THR A 48 -5.11 -15.43 -1.85
C THR A 48 -5.18 -15.05 -3.32
N ASN A 49 -4.20 -15.46 -4.11
CA ASN A 49 -4.11 -15.17 -5.56
C ASN A 49 -4.17 -13.66 -5.89
N LYS A 50 -3.55 -12.84 -5.05
CA LYS A 50 -3.50 -11.39 -5.19
C LYS A 50 -2.07 -10.88 -5.26
N THR A 51 -1.94 -9.72 -5.82
CA THR A 51 -0.73 -8.91 -5.74
C THR A 51 -0.92 -7.80 -4.72
N VAL A 52 0.09 -7.57 -3.90
CA VAL A 52 0.19 -6.47 -2.95
C VAL A 52 1.39 -5.62 -3.36
N VAL A 53 1.13 -4.46 -3.93
CA VAL A 53 2.16 -3.56 -4.47
C VAL A 53 2.20 -2.29 -3.64
N THR A 54 3.39 -1.91 -3.18
CA THR A 54 3.57 -0.71 -2.37
C THR A 54 4.49 0.28 -3.08
N SER A 55 4.08 1.54 -3.12
CA SER A 55 4.91 2.69 -3.46
C SER A 55 4.99 3.64 -2.26
N GLY A 56 6.19 4.11 -1.93
CA GLY A 56 6.40 4.98 -0.78
C GLY A 56 7.62 5.88 -0.90
N ILE A 57 7.59 6.98 -0.14
CA ILE A 57 8.65 8.00 -0.14
C ILE A 57 10.00 7.49 0.37
N TYR A 58 10.01 6.36 1.07
CA TYR A 58 11.17 5.77 1.73
C TYR A 58 11.97 4.80 0.83
N GLU A 59 11.38 4.34 -0.29
CA GLU A 59 12.01 3.31 -1.13
C GLU A 59 13.24 3.83 -1.86
N ARG A 60 13.11 5.00 -2.49
CA ARG A 60 14.20 5.68 -3.19
C ARG A 60 14.11 7.18 -2.97
N TYR A 61 15.11 7.77 -2.37
CA TYR A 61 15.17 9.20 -2.13
C TYR A 61 16.59 9.74 -2.20
N LEU A 62 16.68 11.04 -2.51
CA LEU A 62 17.89 11.84 -2.40
C LEU A 62 17.75 12.81 -1.24
N LYS A 63 18.75 12.86 -0.36
CA LYS A 63 18.80 13.82 0.74
C LYS A 63 19.79 14.93 0.42
N VAL A 64 19.32 16.19 0.36
CA VAL A 64 20.15 17.38 0.11
C VAL A 64 19.97 18.34 1.29
N GLY A 65 20.98 18.44 2.13
CA GLY A 65 20.88 19.17 3.39
C GLY A 65 19.84 18.54 4.31
N ASN A 66 18.82 19.31 4.67
CA ASN A 66 17.69 18.85 5.50
C ASN A 66 16.46 18.44 4.68
N GLN A 67 16.53 18.49 3.35
CA GLN A 67 15.43 18.20 2.48
C GLN A 67 15.55 16.82 1.86
N THR A 68 14.45 16.06 1.81
CA THR A 68 14.37 14.74 1.19
C THR A 68 13.52 14.83 -0.08
N TYR A 69 14.06 14.31 -1.17
CA TYR A 69 13.41 14.24 -2.47
C TYR A 69 13.19 12.78 -2.82
N HIS A 70 11.96 12.31 -2.79
CA HIS A 70 11.63 10.93 -3.20
C HIS A 70 11.52 10.84 -4.74
N HIS A 71 11.49 9.62 -5.25
CA HIS A 71 11.56 9.34 -6.69
C HIS A 71 10.23 9.43 -7.44
N ILE A 72 9.13 9.69 -6.75
CA ILE A 72 7.80 9.85 -7.36
C ILE A 72 7.65 11.32 -7.73
N PHE A 73 7.90 11.64 -9.00
CA PHE A 73 7.94 13.02 -9.50
C PHE A 73 6.62 13.40 -10.17
N ASP A 74 6.22 14.62 -9.91
CA ASP A 74 5.23 15.32 -10.70
C ASP A 74 5.81 15.63 -12.08
N SER A 75 5.15 15.17 -13.12
CA SER A 75 5.59 15.33 -14.51
C SER A 75 5.50 16.78 -15.03
N GLU A 76 4.71 17.64 -14.39
CA GLU A 76 4.57 19.04 -14.78
C GLU A 76 5.66 19.90 -14.17
N THR A 77 6.03 19.66 -12.92
CA THR A 77 7.00 20.47 -12.19
C THR A 77 8.41 19.89 -12.20
N GLY A 78 8.53 18.56 -12.38
CA GLY A 78 9.81 17.84 -12.29
C GLY A 78 10.35 17.70 -10.86
N TYR A 79 9.54 18.03 -9.84
CA TYR A 79 9.84 17.82 -8.44
C TYR A 79 9.01 16.67 -7.86
N PRO A 80 9.42 16.08 -6.73
CA PRO A 80 8.59 15.10 -6.02
C PRO A 80 7.21 15.69 -5.68
N TYR A 81 6.17 14.85 -5.79
CA TYR A 81 4.83 15.26 -5.35
C TYR A 81 4.84 15.70 -3.88
N ASP A 82 4.18 16.82 -3.60
CA ASP A 82 3.89 17.25 -2.23
C ASP A 82 2.52 16.73 -1.83
N SER A 83 2.48 15.51 -1.35
CA SER A 83 1.29 14.79 -0.91
C SER A 83 1.32 14.58 0.60
N ASP A 84 0.14 14.40 1.20
CA ASP A 84 -0.04 13.94 2.59
C ASP A 84 0.37 12.47 2.79
N VAL A 85 0.52 11.73 1.70
CA VAL A 85 0.80 10.29 1.67
C VAL A 85 2.29 10.00 1.93
N ALA A 86 2.57 9.07 2.83
CA ALA A 86 3.88 8.46 3.03
C ALA A 86 4.04 7.18 2.20
N SER A 87 2.99 6.37 2.09
CA SER A 87 2.95 5.19 1.21
C SER A 87 1.53 4.82 0.80
N VAL A 88 1.42 4.18 -0.37
CA VAL A 88 0.20 3.54 -0.86
C VAL A 88 0.51 2.09 -1.17
N THR A 89 -0.34 1.21 -0.67
CA THR A 89 -0.33 -0.22 -1.05
C THR A 89 -1.62 -0.52 -1.81
N VAL A 90 -1.50 -1.06 -3.02
CA VAL A 90 -2.65 -1.51 -3.83
C VAL A 90 -2.68 -3.03 -3.84
N ILE A 91 -3.87 -3.58 -3.59
CA ILE A 91 -4.18 -5.01 -3.65
C ILE A 91 -5.01 -5.25 -4.91
N THR A 92 -4.55 -6.11 -5.80
CA THR A 92 -5.21 -6.35 -7.10
C THR A 92 -4.85 -7.73 -7.66
N ASP A 93 -5.54 -8.16 -8.71
CA ASP A 93 -5.30 -9.46 -9.35
C ASP A 93 -4.01 -9.47 -10.19
N LYS A 94 -3.63 -8.32 -10.75
CA LYS A 94 -2.47 -8.22 -11.66
C LYS A 94 -1.43 -7.24 -11.14
N SER A 95 -0.20 -7.71 -11.04
CA SER A 95 0.93 -6.92 -10.57
C SER A 95 1.17 -5.63 -11.37
N ILE A 96 0.99 -5.67 -12.68
CA ILE A 96 1.17 -4.50 -13.55
C ILE A 96 0.12 -3.41 -13.28
N ASP A 97 -1.11 -3.82 -12.97
CA ASP A 97 -2.17 -2.87 -12.63
C ASP A 97 -1.88 -2.22 -11.27
N GLY A 98 -1.45 -3.03 -10.29
CA GLY A 98 -1.03 -2.54 -8.98
C GLY A 98 0.11 -1.53 -9.04
N ASP A 99 1.14 -1.80 -9.84
CA ASP A 99 2.30 -0.92 -10.02
C ASP A 99 1.89 0.45 -10.61
N GLY A 100 1.03 0.44 -11.63
CA GLY A 100 0.48 1.67 -12.20
C GLY A 100 -0.44 2.44 -11.24
N LEU A 101 -1.34 1.72 -10.56
CA LEU A 101 -2.33 2.31 -9.67
C LEU A 101 -1.71 2.93 -8.40
N THR A 102 -0.65 2.35 -7.85
CA THR A 102 0.03 2.94 -6.68
C THR A 102 0.55 4.34 -6.96
N THR A 103 1.12 4.57 -8.15
CA THR A 103 1.65 5.88 -8.55
C THR A 103 0.53 6.91 -8.71
N VAL A 104 -0.57 6.54 -9.39
CA VAL A 104 -1.74 7.42 -9.57
C VAL A 104 -2.40 7.74 -8.23
N ALA A 105 -2.56 6.74 -7.36
CA ALA A 105 -3.16 6.92 -6.05
C ALA A 105 -2.29 7.80 -5.13
N PHE A 106 -0.96 7.65 -5.24
CA PHE A 106 -0.02 8.48 -4.49
C PHE A 106 -0.10 9.96 -4.90
N ASP A 107 -0.17 10.25 -6.21
CA ASP A 107 -0.34 11.60 -6.75
C ASP A 107 -1.62 12.28 -6.24
N LYS A 108 -2.71 11.54 -6.25
CA LYS A 108 -4.03 12.06 -5.83
C LYS A 108 -4.15 12.38 -4.34
N GLY A 109 -3.26 11.88 -3.51
CA GLY A 109 -3.40 11.97 -2.05
C GLY A 109 -4.47 11.02 -1.50
N VAL A 110 -4.72 11.09 -0.19
CA VAL A 110 -5.60 10.13 0.49
C VAL A 110 -7.04 10.22 -0.01
N LYS A 111 -7.65 11.41 0.04
CA LYS A 111 -9.08 11.61 -0.27
C LYS A 111 -9.43 11.20 -1.69
N GLU A 112 -8.76 11.80 -2.66
CA GLU A 112 -9.04 11.54 -4.07
C GLU A 112 -8.52 10.17 -4.52
N GLY A 113 -7.44 9.68 -3.91
CA GLY A 113 -6.87 8.37 -4.20
C GLY A 113 -7.79 7.23 -3.79
N LEU A 114 -8.40 7.30 -2.59
CA LEU A 114 -9.42 6.34 -2.16
C LEU A 114 -10.61 6.32 -3.12
N ALA A 115 -11.18 7.50 -3.42
CA ALA A 115 -12.30 7.60 -4.35
C ALA A 115 -11.92 7.06 -5.75
N TYR A 116 -10.72 7.37 -6.23
CA TYR A 116 -10.25 6.90 -7.52
C TYR A 116 -10.17 5.37 -7.58
N ILE A 117 -9.61 4.72 -6.57
CA ILE A 117 -9.52 3.26 -6.51
C ILE A 117 -10.91 2.64 -6.48
N GLU A 118 -11.84 3.15 -5.69
CA GLU A 118 -13.19 2.59 -5.55
C GLU A 118 -14.08 2.82 -6.79
N GLU A 119 -13.92 3.94 -7.50
CA GLU A 119 -14.77 4.32 -8.64
C GLU A 119 -14.25 3.83 -10.00
N HIS A 120 -12.93 3.67 -10.15
CA HIS A 120 -12.29 3.50 -11.46
C HIS A 120 -11.57 2.16 -11.63
N THR A 121 -11.65 1.27 -10.64
CA THR A 121 -11.02 -0.04 -10.72
C THR A 121 -12.04 -1.16 -10.73
N GLU A 122 -11.61 -2.32 -11.21
CA GLU A 122 -12.43 -3.52 -11.19
C GLU A 122 -12.66 -4.02 -9.75
N ASN A 123 -13.77 -4.73 -9.51
CA ASN A 123 -14.08 -5.35 -8.24
C ASN A 123 -12.89 -6.21 -7.73
N GLY A 124 -12.56 -6.03 -6.47
CA GLY A 124 -11.45 -6.75 -5.84
C GLY A 124 -10.10 -6.05 -5.97
N THR A 125 -10.09 -4.79 -6.41
CA THR A 125 -8.94 -3.89 -6.26
C THR A 125 -9.18 -2.98 -5.07
N ASP A 126 -8.24 -2.99 -4.14
CA ASP A 126 -8.30 -2.26 -2.88
C ASP A 126 -7.00 -1.52 -2.61
N ALA A 127 -7.03 -0.57 -1.67
CA ALA A 127 -5.84 0.19 -1.30
C ALA A 127 -5.76 0.51 0.20
N ILE A 128 -4.50 0.62 0.66
CA ILE A 128 -4.13 1.08 1.99
C ILE A 128 -3.27 2.33 1.82
N PHE A 129 -3.67 3.44 2.40
CA PHE A 129 -2.93 4.69 2.43
C PHE A 129 -2.37 4.91 3.82
N ILE A 130 -1.09 5.26 3.91
CA ILE A 130 -0.43 5.66 5.14
C ILE A 130 -0.01 7.11 4.97
N THR A 131 -0.45 7.99 5.87
CA THR A 131 -0.10 9.41 5.83
C THR A 131 1.23 9.70 6.52
N LYS A 132 1.75 10.92 6.31
CA LYS A 132 2.91 11.44 7.00
C LYS A 132 2.67 11.70 8.50
N GLU A 133 1.39 11.74 8.91
CA GLU A 133 0.94 11.89 10.31
C GLU A 133 0.61 10.55 11.00
N ASP A 134 1.08 9.42 10.45
CA ASP A 134 0.89 8.09 10.98
C ASP A 134 -0.58 7.64 11.06
N ILE A 135 -1.43 8.14 10.14
CA ILE A 135 -2.82 7.73 10.00
C ILE A 135 -2.96 6.77 8.82
N VAL A 136 -3.77 5.73 8.98
CA VAL A 136 -4.02 4.69 7.97
C VAL A 136 -5.45 4.77 7.50
N TYR A 137 -5.64 4.89 6.18
CA TYR A 137 -6.94 4.81 5.53
C TYR A 137 -6.97 3.61 4.59
N VAL A 138 -8.13 2.96 4.50
CA VAL A 138 -8.32 1.80 3.63
C VAL A 138 -9.59 1.95 2.80
N THR A 139 -9.64 1.30 1.64
CA THR A 139 -10.87 1.15 0.86
C THR A 139 -11.88 0.28 1.59
N ASP A 140 -13.16 0.45 1.28
CA ASP A 140 -14.24 -0.28 1.96
C ASP A 140 -14.15 -1.80 1.79
N GLY A 141 -13.55 -2.28 0.69
CA GLY A 141 -13.42 -3.70 0.40
C GLY A 141 -12.55 -4.48 1.38
N ILE A 142 -11.61 -3.82 2.05
CA ILE A 142 -10.64 -4.46 2.95
C ILE A 142 -10.70 -4.00 4.40
N LYS A 143 -11.66 -3.16 4.77
CA LYS A 143 -11.77 -2.62 6.14
C LYS A 143 -11.91 -3.69 7.23
N ASP A 144 -12.49 -4.85 6.90
CA ASP A 144 -12.70 -5.97 7.81
C ASP A 144 -11.59 -7.03 7.73
N THR A 145 -10.67 -6.92 6.78
CA THR A 145 -9.58 -7.90 6.53
C THR A 145 -8.19 -7.34 6.77
N PHE A 146 -8.02 -6.02 6.76
CA PHE A 146 -6.80 -5.37 7.18
C PHE A 146 -6.74 -5.27 8.70
N GLU A 147 -5.67 -5.77 9.29
CA GLU A 147 -5.44 -5.74 10.74
C GLU A 147 -4.27 -4.80 11.03
N LEU A 148 -4.56 -3.61 11.62
CA LEU A 148 -3.54 -2.71 12.13
C LEU A 148 -2.97 -3.28 13.44
N SER A 149 -1.65 -3.26 13.62
CA SER A 149 -1.02 -3.72 14.86
C SER A 149 -1.15 -2.66 15.95
N ASP A 150 -1.58 -3.06 17.14
CA ASP A 150 -1.71 -2.17 18.31
C ASP A 150 -0.38 -1.51 18.72
N GLU A 151 0.75 -2.17 18.44
CA GLU A 151 2.10 -1.68 18.77
C GLU A 151 2.74 -0.86 17.64
N SER A 152 2.03 -0.65 16.53
CA SER A 152 2.57 0.03 15.35
C SER A 152 2.89 1.51 15.60
N GLY A 153 2.08 2.17 16.43
CA GLY A 153 2.09 3.62 16.63
C GLY A 153 1.20 4.37 15.64
N TYR A 154 0.55 3.66 14.73
CA TYR A 154 -0.39 4.21 13.75
C TYR A 154 -1.82 4.12 14.24
N THR A 155 -2.71 4.96 13.69
CA THR A 155 -4.15 4.95 13.97
C THR A 155 -4.96 4.80 12.70
N MET A 156 -6.09 4.09 12.78
CA MET A 156 -7.06 4.07 11.68
C MET A 156 -7.74 5.43 11.58
N GLY A 157 -7.73 6.02 10.39
CA GLY A 157 -8.42 7.27 10.11
C GLY A 157 -9.91 7.05 9.86
N ASP A 158 -10.72 8.03 10.24
CA ASP A 158 -12.12 8.09 9.84
C ASP A 158 -12.23 8.83 8.51
N ARG A 159 -12.91 8.26 7.53
CA ARG A 159 -13.09 8.87 6.20
C ARG A 159 -13.86 10.18 6.25
N SER A 160 -14.68 10.38 7.28
CA SER A 160 -15.35 11.67 7.52
C SER A 160 -14.38 12.83 7.80
N ASP A 161 -13.17 12.54 8.26
CA ASP A 161 -12.13 13.55 8.49
C ASP A 161 -11.48 14.06 7.19
N LEU A 162 -11.77 13.40 6.05
CA LEU A 162 -11.26 13.78 4.72
C LEU A 162 -12.19 14.73 3.96
N GLU A 163 -13.33 15.15 4.56
CA GLU A 163 -14.30 16.07 3.94
C GLU A 163 -13.79 17.52 3.73
#